data_e2cfd1c09fd8580cc59b133e4f76fd77
#
_entry.id   e2cfd1c09fd8580cc59b133e4f76fd77
#
_cell.length_a   1.000
_cell.length_b   1.000
_cell.length_c   1.000
_cell.angle_alpha   90.00
_cell.angle_beta   90.00
_cell.angle_gamma   90.00
#
_symmetry.space_group_name_H-M   'P 1'
#
loop_
_entity.id
_entity.type
_entity.pdbx_description
1 polymer ?
#
loop_
_entity_poly.entity_id
_entity_poly.type
_entity_poly.pdbx_seq_one_letter_code
_entity_poly.pdbx_strand_id
1 'polypeptide(L)'
;MTPELFTDPADLAQTRRPLTPEEADKLPHLHRLLLGHYGQPKPRELWDPLTQLIYSLLSSRTKTPTSHQVMRDLERHFKSSDGVPAGPGNWEPVRDASVSDLERAIAIVTFPEVKAPQLKQTLQGITERYGSLTLDFLAKYRTEKIRSWLEQFPGVGSKTSGAVVNFSTLRRRALCVDSHHLRVAQRLCLVPRADAATTEERLMRLVPETWDAAMLDEHHSLIKLHAQTLCTFADPKCEACPLLKLCPTGQRNLAELQLTAPPA
;
A
#
# COMPACT_ATOMS: atom_id res chain seq x y z
N MET A 1 -8.43 -20.82 19.60
CA MET A 1 -7.17 -20.42 20.28
C MET A 1 -6.33 -19.72 19.24
N THR A 2 -6.35 -18.40 19.22
CA THR A 2 -5.46 -17.55 18.41
C THR A 2 -4.08 -17.58 19.05
N PRO A 3 -2.99 -17.84 18.28
CA PRO A 3 -1.65 -17.71 18.84
C PRO A 3 -1.43 -16.23 19.11
N GLU A 4 -1.27 -15.84 20.36
CA GLU A 4 -0.70 -14.56 20.75
C GLU A 4 0.69 -14.46 20.09
N LEU A 5 0.84 -13.54 19.17
CA LEU A 5 2.13 -13.11 18.67
C LEU A 5 2.88 -12.44 19.83
N PHE A 6 3.68 -13.24 20.53
CA PHE A 6 4.63 -12.74 21.52
C PHE A 6 5.61 -11.81 20.80
N THR A 7 5.42 -10.52 20.97
CA THR A 7 6.47 -9.54 20.67
C THR A 7 7.59 -9.78 21.68
N ASP A 8 8.76 -10.18 21.21
CA ASP A 8 9.94 -10.38 22.06
C ASP A 8 10.17 -9.10 22.89
N PRO A 9 10.31 -9.16 24.23
CA PRO A 9 10.64 -8.00 25.06
C PRO A 9 11.88 -7.24 24.58
N ALA A 10 12.86 -7.92 23.96
CA ALA A 10 14.01 -7.30 23.31
C ALA A 10 13.61 -6.44 22.11
N ASP A 11 12.59 -6.85 21.34
CA ASP A 11 12.04 -6.12 20.21
C ASP A 11 11.36 -4.81 20.65
N LEU A 12 10.64 -4.86 21.80
CA LEU A 12 10.02 -3.69 22.42
C LEU A 12 11.04 -2.70 22.98
N ALA A 13 12.16 -3.18 23.52
CA ALA A 13 13.25 -2.33 23.98
C ALA A 13 13.95 -1.62 22.81
N GLN A 14 14.21 -2.33 21.69
CA GLN A 14 14.76 -1.74 20.47
C GLN A 14 13.83 -0.67 19.86
N THR A 15 12.51 -0.80 20.02
CA THR A 15 11.56 0.18 19.46
C THR A 15 11.52 1.50 20.23
N ARG A 16 12.11 1.61 21.41
CA ARG A 16 12.05 2.81 22.28
C ARG A 16 13.33 3.63 22.30
N ARG A 17 14.47 3.10 21.84
CA ARG A 17 15.74 3.87 21.82
C ARG A 17 15.77 4.87 20.67
N PRO A 18 16.51 5.99 20.82
CA PRO A 18 16.82 6.88 19.70
C PRO A 18 17.58 6.13 18.59
N LEU A 19 17.33 6.51 17.34
CA LEU A 19 18.08 5.99 16.20
C LEU A 19 19.51 6.51 16.23
N THR A 20 20.47 5.67 15.85
CA THR A 20 21.81 6.16 15.52
C THR A 20 21.77 7.00 14.23
N PRO A 21 22.75 7.88 13.99
CA PRO A 21 22.83 8.64 12.74
C PRO A 21 22.82 7.74 11.49
N GLU A 22 23.49 6.59 11.56
CA GLU A 22 23.52 5.60 10.47
C GLU A 22 22.13 4.97 10.23
N GLU A 23 21.41 4.62 11.28
CA GLU A 23 20.05 4.10 11.17
C GLU A 23 19.08 5.13 10.60
N ALA A 24 19.21 6.39 11.02
CA ALA A 24 18.40 7.50 10.55
C ALA A 24 18.63 7.82 9.06
N ASP A 25 19.86 7.62 8.54
CA ASP A 25 20.16 7.85 7.11
C ASP A 25 19.84 6.66 6.21
N LYS A 26 19.56 5.48 6.73
CA LYS A 26 19.28 4.27 5.90
C LYS A 26 18.20 4.50 4.87
N LEU A 27 17.04 4.96 5.30
CA LEU A 27 15.89 5.15 4.41
C LEU A 27 16.09 6.32 3.42
N PRO A 28 16.57 7.50 3.85
CA PRO A 28 16.97 8.59 2.95
C PRO A 28 18.03 8.18 1.93
N HIS A 29 19.06 7.46 2.34
CA HIS A 29 20.11 6.97 1.43
C HIS A 29 19.55 6.05 0.36
N LEU A 30 18.74 5.06 0.77
CA LEU A 30 18.04 4.14 -0.13
C LEU A 30 17.15 4.90 -1.12
N HIS A 31 16.40 5.89 -0.62
CA HIS A 31 15.54 6.73 -1.46
C HIS A 31 16.35 7.47 -2.54
N ARG A 32 17.47 8.12 -2.16
CA ARG A 32 18.36 8.81 -3.10
C ARG A 32 18.91 7.87 -4.18
N LEU A 33 19.31 6.64 -3.83
CA LEU A 33 19.80 5.66 -4.80
C LEU A 33 18.71 5.24 -5.79
N LEU A 34 17.49 5.00 -5.32
CA LEU A 34 16.37 4.67 -6.20
C LEU A 34 15.98 5.84 -7.09
N LEU A 35 15.93 7.06 -6.55
CA LEU A 35 15.64 8.27 -7.31
C LEU A 35 16.70 8.51 -8.40
N GLY A 36 17.98 8.32 -8.08
CA GLY A 36 19.07 8.42 -9.05
C GLY A 36 19.01 7.37 -10.16
N HIS A 37 18.50 6.17 -9.87
CA HIS A 37 18.40 5.08 -10.83
C HIS A 37 17.14 5.15 -11.73
N TYR A 38 15.99 5.48 -11.15
CA TYR A 38 14.69 5.48 -11.85
C TYR A 38 14.22 6.86 -12.30
N GLY A 39 14.84 7.93 -11.79
CA GLY A 39 14.35 9.30 -11.94
C GLY A 39 13.10 9.58 -11.10
N GLN A 40 12.59 10.79 -11.24
CA GLN A 40 11.40 11.26 -10.53
C GLN A 40 10.15 10.49 -10.99
N PRO A 41 9.42 9.80 -10.11
CA PRO A 41 8.15 9.19 -10.47
C PRO A 41 7.13 10.26 -10.87
N LYS A 42 6.23 9.92 -11.79
CA LYS A 42 5.10 10.81 -12.12
C LYS A 42 4.26 11.04 -10.87
N PRO A 43 3.90 12.30 -10.56
CA PRO A 43 2.99 12.61 -9.47
C PRO A 43 1.69 11.82 -9.62
N ARG A 44 1.18 11.33 -8.49
CA ARG A 44 -0.11 10.64 -8.45
C ARG A 44 -1.25 11.64 -8.64
N GLU A 45 -2.22 11.27 -9.45
CA GLU A 45 -3.53 11.91 -9.43
C GLU A 45 -4.21 11.60 -8.08
N LEU A 46 -4.67 12.65 -7.41
CA LEU A 46 -5.30 12.53 -6.10
C LEU A 46 -6.81 12.46 -6.25
N TRP A 47 -7.36 11.34 -5.87
CA TRP A 47 -8.81 11.17 -5.74
C TRP A 47 -9.29 11.57 -4.35
N ASP A 48 -10.60 11.79 -4.21
CA ASP A 48 -11.22 11.90 -2.89
C ASP A 48 -11.00 10.61 -2.08
N PRO A 49 -11.12 10.67 -0.73
CA PRO A 49 -10.80 9.52 0.13
C PRO A 49 -11.68 8.29 -0.14
N LEU A 50 -12.95 8.48 -0.54
CA LEU A 50 -13.87 7.37 -0.81
C LEU A 50 -13.48 6.66 -2.11
N THR A 51 -13.22 7.40 -3.18
CA THR A 51 -12.73 6.85 -4.45
C THR A 51 -11.41 6.11 -4.26
N GLN A 52 -10.48 6.69 -3.47
CA GLN A 52 -9.23 6.02 -3.14
C GLN A 52 -9.45 4.73 -2.32
N LEU A 53 -10.43 4.69 -1.43
CA LEU A 53 -10.79 3.48 -0.67
C LEU A 53 -11.29 2.37 -1.59
N ILE A 54 -12.23 2.69 -2.48
CA ILE A 54 -12.78 1.76 -3.49
C ILE A 54 -11.64 1.18 -4.34
N TYR A 55 -10.79 2.04 -4.89
CA TYR A 55 -9.62 1.61 -5.66
C TYR A 55 -8.71 0.69 -4.85
N SER A 56 -8.43 1.03 -3.59
CA SER A 56 -7.50 0.27 -2.73
C SER A 56 -8.04 -1.11 -2.37
N LEU A 57 -9.34 -1.27 -2.17
CA LEU A 57 -10.01 -2.55 -1.98
C LEU A 57 -9.90 -3.43 -3.23
N LEU A 58 -10.20 -2.88 -4.40
CA LEU A 58 -10.19 -3.61 -5.66
C LEU A 58 -8.79 -3.94 -6.16
N SER A 59 -7.81 -3.09 -5.88
CA SER A 59 -6.41 -3.25 -6.31
C SER A 59 -5.61 -4.30 -5.52
N SER A 60 -6.13 -4.79 -4.39
CA SER A 60 -5.45 -5.83 -3.61
C SER A 60 -5.19 -7.07 -4.46
N ARG A 61 -3.92 -7.51 -4.58
CA ARG A 61 -3.46 -8.65 -5.41
C ARG A 61 -3.84 -8.55 -6.90
N THR A 62 -4.25 -7.38 -7.37
CA THR A 62 -4.62 -7.13 -8.77
C THR A 62 -3.56 -6.24 -9.43
N LYS A 63 -3.23 -6.52 -10.69
CA LYS A 63 -2.26 -5.71 -11.45
C LYS A 63 -2.78 -4.28 -11.62
N THR A 64 -1.89 -3.30 -11.56
CA THR A 64 -2.25 -1.86 -11.64
C THR A 64 -3.09 -1.50 -12.87
N PRO A 65 -2.77 -1.94 -14.10
CA PRO A 65 -3.62 -1.63 -15.27
C PRO A 65 -5.05 -2.19 -15.13
N THR A 66 -5.18 -3.41 -14.61
CA THR A 66 -6.48 -4.04 -14.32
C THR A 66 -7.26 -3.28 -13.25
N SER A 67 -6.56 -2.78 -12.22
CA SER A 67 -7.20 -1.98 -11.15
C SER A 67 -7.76 -0.65 -11.67
N HIS A 68 -7.06 0.01 -12.60
CA HIS A 68 -7.61 1.21 -13.26
C HIS A 68 -8.75 0.87 -14.22
N GLN A 69 -8.66 -0.28 -14.91
CA GLN A 69 -9.74 -0.70 -15.80
C GLN A 69 -11.04 -0.96 -15.03
N VAL A 70 -10.98 -1.65 -13.89
CA VAL A 70 -12.19 -1.93 -13.10
C VAL A 70 -12.85 -0.67 -12.57
N MET A 71 -12.11 0.39 -12.24
CA MET A 71 -12.71 1.67 -11.86
C MET A 71 -13.55 2.25 -13.00
N ARG A 72 -12.98 2.28 -14.22
CA ARG A 72 -13.73 2.72 -15.42
C ARG A 72 -14.93 1.83 -15.74
N ASP A 73 -14.85 0.54 -15.44
CA ASP A 73 -15.97 -0.39 -15.66
C ASP A 73 -17.09 -0.14 -14.66
N LEU A 74 -16.78 0.16 -13.39
CA LEU A 74 -17.78 0.59 -12.42
C LEU A 74 -18.48 1.87 -12.85
N GLU A 75 -17.74 2.88 -13.30
CA GLU A 75 -18.29 4.15 -13.80
C GLU A 75 -19.22 3.96 -15.01
N ARG A 76 -18.89 3.04 -15.90
CA ARG A 76 -19.72 2.75 -17.08
C ARG A 76 -20.96 1.91 -16.76
N HIS A 77 -20.82 0.99 -15.82
CA HIS A 77 -21.86 -0.03 -15.54
C HIS A 77 -22.95 0.48 -14.61
N PHE A 78 -22.58 1.30 -13.62
CA PHE A 78 -23.49 1.80 -12.61
C PHE A 78 -23.82 3.26 -12.83
N LYS A 79 -25.11 3.58 -12.77
CA LYS A 79 -25.64 4.95 -12.92
C LYS A 79 -26.71 5.19 -11.88
N SER A 80 -26.83 6.44 -11.45
CA SER A 80 -27.97 6.88 -10.64
C SER A 80 -29.27 6.92 -11.44
N SER A 81 -30.39 7.07 -10.76
CA SER A 81 -31.73 7.06 -11.39
C SER A 81 -31.92 8.17 -12.45
N ASP A 82 -31.17 9.27 -12.35
CA ASP A 82 -31.11 10.35 -13.32
C ASP A 82 -30.08 10.13 -14.44
N GLY A 83 -29.44 8.96 -14.48
CA GLY A 83 -28.51 8.55 -15.52
C GLY A 83 -27.06 9.01 -15.33
N VAL A 84 -26.71 9.64 -14.18
CA VAL A 84 -25.35 10.07 -13.88
C VAL A 84 -24.49 8.83 -13.56
N PRO A 85 -23.34 8.64 -14.25
CA PRO A 85 -22.44 7.53 -13.97
C PRO A 85 -21.94 7.53 -12.52
N ALA A 86 -21.69 6.34 -11.97
CA ALA A 86 -20.91 6.19 -10.75
C ALA A 86 -19.51 6.76 -10.94
N GLY A 87 -18.90 7.24 -9.86
CA GLY A 87 -17.57 7.82 -9.92
C GLY A 87 -17.29 8.75 -8.74
N PRO A 88 -16.21 9.53 -8.78
CA PRO A 88 -15.90 10.49 -7.73
C PRO A 88 -17.10 11.41 -7.43
N GLY A 89 -17.53 11.42 -6.16
CA GLY A 89 -18.72 12.16 -5.72
C GLY A 89 -20.09 11.50 -5.99
N ASN A 90 -20.14 10.32 -6.62
CA ASN A 90 -21.39 9.59 -6.93
C ASN A 90 -21.19 8.07 -6.87
N TRP A 91 -20.92 7.52 -5.70
CA TRP A 91 -20.71 6.06 -5.51
C TRP A 91 -21.96 5.34 -4.99
N GLU A 92 -23.07 6.03 -4.80
CA GLU A 92 -24.36 5.48 -4.37
C GLU A 92 -24.86 4.37 -5.31
N PRO A 93 -24.77 4.46 -6.64
CA PRO A 93 -25.18 3.37 -7.52
C PRO A 93 -24.42 2.07 -7.30
N VAL A 94 -23.13 2.16 -6.91
CA VAL A 94 -22.31 1.00 -6.56
C VAL A 94 -22.68 0.45 -5.18
N ARG A 95 -22.96 1.32 -4.21
CA ARG A 95 -23.47 0.91 -2.88
C ARG A 95 -24.77 0.14 -2.97
N ASP A 96 -25.69 0.62 -3.82
CA ASP A 96 -27.06 0.10 -3.91
C ASP A 96 -27.20 -1.12 -4.82
N ALA A 97 -26.19 -1.39 -5.66
CA ALA A 97 -26.16 -2.55 -6.55
C ALA A 97 -26.22 -3.87 -5.79
N SER A 98 -26.72 -4.91 -6.43
CA SER A 98 -26.65 -6.27 -5.86
C SER A 98 -25.20 -6.78 -5.80
N VAL A 99 -24.90 -7.69 -4.86
CA VAL A 99 -23.56 -8.31 -4.78
C VAL A 99 -23.24 -9.03 -6.10
N SER A 100 -24.22 -9.71 -6.71
CA SER A 100 -24.05 -10.39 -7.99
C SER A 100 -23.72 -9.44 -9.15
N ASP A 101 -24.33 -8.24 -9.18
CA ASP A 101 -24.01 -7.23 -10.20
C ASP A 101 -22.62 -6.66 -9.99
N LEU A 102 -22.24 -6.38 -8.74
CA LEU A 102 -20.88 -5.93 -8.39
C LEU A 102 -19.85 -6.97 -8.78
N GLU A 103 -20.07 -8.24 -8.44
CA GLU A 103 -19.16 -9.34 -8.77
C GLU A 103 -18.93 -9.45 -10.28
N ARG A 104 -20.00 -9.37 -11.08
CA ARG A 104 -19.89 -9.35 -12.54
C ARG A 104 -19.12 -8.13 -13.05
N ALA A 105 -19.39 -6.95 -12.51
CA ALA A 105 -18.74 -5.71 -12.93
C ALA A 105 -17.23 -5.68 -12.59
N ILE A 106 -16.83 -6.36 -11.51
CA ILE A 106 -15.43 -6.42 -11.09
C ILE A 106 -14.76 -7.76 -11.41
N ALA A 107 -15.34 -8.60 -12.29
CA ALA A 107 -14.86 -9.97 -12.59
C ALA A 107 -13.39 -10.04 -13.04
N ILE A 108 -12.84 -8.96 -13.55
CA ILE A 108 -11.44 -8.88 -14.00
C ILE A 108 -10.41 -8.78 -12.86
N VAL A 109 -10.83 -8.46 -11.63
CA VAL A 109 -9.91 -8.40 -10.48
C VAL A 109 -9.70 -9.78 -9.86
N THR A 110 -8.64 -9.93 -9.11
CA THR A 110 -8.39 -11.15 -8.34
C THR A 110 -9.39 -11.26 -7.19
N PHE A 111 -10.05 -12.40 -7.03
CA PHE A 111 -11.08 -12.71 -6.00
C PHE A 111 -12.29 -11.77 -6.01
N PRO A 112 -13.00 -11.62 -7.14
CA PRO A 112 -14.18 -10.76 -7.24
C PRO A 112 -15.30 -11.20 -6.27
N GLU A 113 -15.47 -12.51 -6.04
CA GLU A 113 -16.43 -13.12 -5.12
C GLU A 113 -16.22 -12.71 -3.65
N VAL A 114 -14.99 -12.35 -3.28
CA VAL A 114 -14.66 -11.84 -1.94
C VAL A 114 -14.78 -10.32 -1.90
N LYS A 115 -14.34 -9.64 -2.96
CA LYS A 115 -14.28 -8.18 -3.00
C LYS A 115 -15.64 -7.52 -3.19
N ALA A 116 -16.54 -8.12 -3.94
CA ALA A 116 -17.88 -7.56 -4.18
C ALA A 116 -18.67 -7.39 -2.86
N PRO A 117 -18.84 -8.44 -2.03
CA PRO A 117 -19.51 -8.28 -0.75
C PRO A 117 -18.77 -7.33 0.21
N GLN A 118 -17.43 -7.35 0.25
CA GLN A 118 -16.64 -6.42 1.07
C GLN A 118 -16.86 -4.97 0.64
N LEU A 119 -16.83 -4.69 -0.67
CA LEU A 119 -17.08 -3.36 -1.21
C LEU A 119 -18.47 -2.87 -0.80
N LYS A 120 -19.52 -3.70 -1.06
CA LYS A 120 -20.90 -3.34 -0.69
C LYS A 120 -21.05 -3.05 0.79
N GLN A 121 -20.58 -3.96 1.66
CA GLN A 121 -20.65 -3.79 3.11
C GLN A 121 -19.91 -2.54 3.59
N THR A 122 -18.77 -2.24 2.98
CA THR A 122 -18.00 -1.03 3.30
C THR A 122 -18.78 0.23 2.95
N LEU A 123 -19.33 0.33 1.74
CA LEU A 123 -20.09 1.51 1.30
C LEU A 123 -21.38 1.70 2.12
N GLN A 124 -22.10 0.62 2.40
CA GLN A 124 -23.28 0.65 3.27
C GLN A 124 -22.91 1.07 4.69
N GLY A 125 -21.87 0.45 5.28
CA GLY A 125 -21.43 0.76 6.62
C GLY A 125 -20.92 2.21 6.79
N ILE A 126 -20.32 2.82 5.75
CA ILE A 126 -19.97 4.25 5.75
C ILE A 126 -21.25 5.08 5.84
N THR A 127 -22.24 4.79 4.98
CA THR A 127 -23.52 5.51 4.95
C THR A 127 -24.26 5.40 6.28
N GLU A 128 -24.35 4.19 6.85
CA GLU A 128 -25.02 3.93 8.13
C GLU A 128 -24.36 4.67 9.31
N ARG A 129 -23.04 4.74 9.35
CA ARG A 129 -22.30 5.36 10.45
C ARG A 129 -22.20 6.88 10.37
N TYR A 130 -22.18 7.42 9.17
CA TYR A 130 -22.00 8.86 8.97
C TYR A 130 -23.25 9.56 8.47
N GLY A 131 -24.21 8.84 7.91
CA GLY A 131 -25.47 9.40 7.35
C GLY A 131 -25.38 9.79 5.87
N SER A 132 -24.19 9.72 5.27
CA SER A 132 -23.96 9.98 3.83
C SER A 132 -22.75 9.20 3.33
N LEU A 133 -22.69 8.97 2.01
CA LEU A 133 -21.60 8.22 1.38
C LEU A 133 -20.44 9.16 1.02
N THR A 134 -19.71 9.63 2.01
CA THR A 134 -18.49 10.43 1.86
C THR A 134 -17.48 10.11 2.97
N LEU A 135 -16.22 10.40 2.73
CA LEU A 135 -15.13 10.32 3.71
C LEU A 135 -14.46 11.68 3.95
N ASP A 136 -14.96 12.77 3.41
CA ASP A 136 -14.36 14.11 3.52
C ASP A 136 -14.30 14.60 4.97
N PHE A 137 -15.26 14.17 5.80
CA PHE A 137 -15.28 14.49 7.23
C PHE A 137 -14.01 13.98 7.97
N LEU A 138 -13.32 13.00 7.41
CA LEU A 138 -12.09 12.46 7.99
C LEU A 138 -10.96 13.49 8.03
N ALA A 139 -10.98 14.50 7.17
CA ALA A 139 -9.97 15.57 7.14
C ALA A 139 -9.82 16.32 8.49
N LYS A 140 -10.84 16.26 9.36
CA LYS A 140 -10.84 16.89 10.69
C LYS A 140 -10.09 16.09 11.76
N TYR A 141 -9.70 14.84 11.47
CA TYR A 141 -9.11 13.95 12.44
C TYR A 141 -7.61 13.72 12.21
N ARG A 142 -6.92 13.24 13.24
CA ARG A 142 -5.53 12.79 13.16
C ARG A 142 -5.44 11.48 12.38
N THR A 143 -4.28 11.22 11.79
CA THR A 143 -4.01 10.04 10.96
C THR A 143 -4.41 8.72 11.64
N GLU A 144 -4.03 8.55 12.91
CA GLU A 144 -4.31 7.33 13.67
C GLU A 144 -5.82 7.10 13.83
N LYS A 145 -6.59 8.16 14.12
CA LYS A 145 -8.04 8.08 14.26
C LYS A 145 -8.72 7.79 12.91
N ILE A 146 -8.23 8.39 11.82
CA ILE A 146 -8.71 8.10 10.47
C ILE A 146 -8.52 6.62 10.15
N ARG A 147 -7.31 6.09 10.38
CA ARG A 147 -6.98 4.69 10.11
C ARG A 147 -7.81 3.74 10.96
N SER A 148 -7.88 3.96 12.27
CA SER A 148 -8.71 3.13 13.17
C SER A 148 -10.18 3.13 12.78
N TRP A 149 -10.70 4.22 12.22
CA TRP A 149 -12.06 4.28 11.72
C TRP A 149 -12.23 3.50 10.42
N LEU A 150 -11.30 3.62 9.48
CA LEU A 150 -11.32 2.90 8.21
C LEU A 150 -11.14 1.39 8.39
N GLU A 151 -10.26 0.97 9.30
CA GLU A 151 -9.92 -0.44 9.54
C GLU A 151 -11.05 -1.25 10.21
N GLN A 152 -12.16 -0.60 10.57
CA GLN A 152 -13.38 -1.29 11.03
C GLN A 152 -14.18 -1.90 9.87
N PHE A 153 -13.88 -1.55 8.61
CA PHE A 153 -14.61 -2.07 7.45
C PHE A 153 -13.97 -3.34 6.88
N PRO A 154 -14.79 -4.26 6.31
CA PRO A 154 -14.29 -5.49 5.72
C PRO A 154 -13.26 -5.24 4.61
N GLY A 155 -12.14 -5.96 4.63
CA GLY A 155 -11.07 -5.83 3.64
C GLY A 155 -10.18 -4.59 3.78
N VAL A 156 -10.43 -3.74 4.78
CA VAL A 156 -9.62 -2.55 5.07
C VAL A 156 -8.64 -2.85 6.20
N GLY A 157 -7.41 -3.17 5.85
CA GLY A 157 -6.30 -3.30 6.81
C GLY A 157 -5.31 -2.12 6.69
N SER A 158 -4.16 -2.24 7.37
CA SER A 158 -3.13 -1.18 7.43
C SER A 158 -2.68 -0.67 6.07
N LYS A 159 -2.47 -1.57 5.09
CA LYS A 159 -2.14 -1.20 3.70
C LYS A 159 -3.21 -0.33 3.05
N THR A 160 -4.48 -0.68 3.22
CA THR A 160 -5.61 0.03 2.59
C THR A 160 -5.84 1.38 3.28
N SER A 161 -5.87 1.41 4.60
CA SER A 161 -6.01 2.65 5.38
C SER A 161 -4.83 3.60 5.13
N GLY A 162 -3.60 3.08 5.09
CA GLY A 162 -2.39 3.85 4.75
C GLY A 162 -2.48 4.47 3.34
N ALA A 163 -2.97 3.70 2.35
CA ALA A 163 -3.19 4.21 1.00
C ALA A 163 -4.25 5.32 0.96
N VAL A 164 -5.36 5.16 1.67
CA VAL A 164 -6.42 6.19 1.73
C VAL A 164 -5.89 7.48 2.33
N VAL A 165 -5.20 7.43 3.47
CA VAL A 165 -4.74 8.64 4.15
C VAL A 165 -3.60 9.35 3.41
N ASN A 166 -2.76 8.62 2.68
CA ASN A 166 -1.65 9.25 1.95
C ASN A 166 -2.01 9.57 0.49
N PHE A 167 -2.63 8.64 -0.25
CA PHE A 167 -2.80 8.74 -1.70
C PHE A 167 -4.10 9.43 -2.14
N SER A 168 -4.91 9.90 -1.19
CA SER A 168 -6.09 10.72 -1.47
C SER A 168 -5.84 12.21 -1.20
N THR A 169 -6.87 13.01 -1.39
CA THR A 169 -6.87 14.45 -1.03
C THR A 169 -6.66 14.72 0.46
N LEU A 170 -6.75 13.70 1.33
CA LEU A 170 -6.37 13.82 2.74
C LEU A 170 -4.88 14.12 2.93
N ARG A 171 -4.02 13.56 2.10
CA ARG A 171 -2.57 13.84 2.03
C ARG A 171 -1.91 13.86 3.41
N ARG A 172 -2.15 12.81 4.21
CA ARG A 172 -1.55 12.65 5.55
C ARG A 172 -0.29 11.81 5.48
N ARG A 173 0.62 12.07 6.40
CA ARG A 173 1.88 11.34 6.57
C ARG A 173 1.58 9.90 7.02
N ALA A 174 1.65 8.95 6.08
CA ALA A 174 1.52 7.51 6.31
C ALA A 174 2.27 6.75 5.21
N LEU A 175 2.87 5.62 5.56
CA LEU A 175 3.53 4.74 4.61
C LEU A 175 2.58 3.61 4.21
N CYS A 176 2.38 3.41 2.91
CA CYS A 176 1.61 2.27 2.41
C CYS A 176 2.54 1.08 2.19
N VAL A 177 2.56 0.11 3.11
CA VAL A 177 3.37 -1.09 2.97
C VAL A 177 2.55 -2.18 2.26
N ASP A 178 2.71 -2.26 0.94
CA ASP A 178 2.16 -3.36 0.13
C ASP A 178 3.13 -4.56 0.07
N SER A 179 2.77 -5.62 -0.64
CA SER A 179 3.62 -6.81 -0.79
C SER A 179 4.95 -6.54 -1.47
N HIS A 180 5.03 -5.52 -2.32
CA HIS A 180 6.27 -5.09 -2.96
C HIS A 180 7.18 -4.41 -1.95
N HIS A 181 6.64 -3.46 -1.20
CA HIS A 181 7.36 -2.73 -0.16
C HIS A 181 7.85 -3.68 0.94
N LEU A 182 6.96 -4.55 1.43
CA LEU A 182 7.30 -5.56 2.43
C LEU A 182 8.49 -6.44 1.99
N ARG A 183 8.44 -6.97 0.75
CA ARG A 183 9.52 -7.81 0.20
C ARG A 183 10.85 -7.07 0.12
N VAL A 184 10.85 -5.84 -0.39
CA VAL A 184 12.07 -5.04 -0.52
C VAL A 184 12.65 -4.72 0.86
N ALA A 185 11.82 -4.27 1.81
CA ALA A 185 12.24 -3.98 3.18
C ALA A 185 12.86 -5.20 3.88
N GLN A 186 12.25 -6.38 3.70
CA GLN A 186 12.76 -7.63 4.27
C GLN A 186 14.09 -8.07 3.64
N ARG A 187 14.25 -7.95 2.32
CA ARG A 187 15.51 -8.30 1.63
C ARG A 187 16.65 -7.35 1.98
N LEU A 188 16.35 -6.09 2.22
CA LEU A 188 17.30 -5.08 2.66
C LEU A 188 17.61 -5.17 4.17
N CYS A 189 16.91 -6.03 4.91
CA CYS A 189 17.01 -6.12 6.37
C CYS A 189 16.84 -4.75 7.05
N LEU A 190 15.97 -3.89 6.52
CA LEU A 190 15.70 -2.56 7.09
C LEU A 190 15.07 -2.66 8.47
N VAL A 191 14.23 -3.67 8.64
CA VAL A 191 13.54 -4.00 9.88
C VAL A 191 13.48 -5.52 10.04
N PRO A 192 13.36 -6.07 11.26
CA PRO A 192 13.13 -7.49 11.48
C PRO A 192 11.91 -7.99 10.71
N ARG A 193 11.92 -9.27 10.31
CA ARG A 193 10.80 -9.88 9.58
C ARG A 193 9.52 -9.80 10.40
N ALA A 194 8.46 -9.29 9.78
CA ALA A 194 7.15 -9.13 10.38
C ALA A 194 6.07 -9.09 9.28
N ASP A 195 4.81 -8.98 9.68
CA ASP A 195 3.71 -8.66 8.79
C ASP A 195 3.79 -7.21 8.26
N ALA A 196 2.87 -6.84 7.38
CA ALA A 196 2.87 -5.52 6.75
C ALA A 196 2.63 -4.38 7.75
N ALA A 197 1.75 -4.58 8.73
CA ALA A 197 1.41 -3.56 9.73
C ALA A 197 2.59 -3.27 10.65
N THR A 198 3.19 -4.31 11.22
CA THR A 198 4.39 -4.20 12.07
C THR A 198 5.58 -3.64 11.28
N THR A 199 5.72 -4.06 10.00
CA THR A 199 6.77 -3.52 9.12
C THR A 199 6.57 -2.03 8.86
N GLU A 200 5.34 -1.58 8.63
CA GLU A 200 5.00 -0.17 8.47
C GLU A 200 5.39 0.64 9.72
N GLU A 201 4.97 0.20 10.90
CA GLU A 201 5.29 0.86 12.16
C GLU A 201 6.81 1.02 12.34
N ARG A 202 7.58 -0.03 12.09
CA ARG A 202 9.03 -0.01 12.21
C ARG A 202 9.70 0.89 11.16
N LEU A 203 9.24 0.84 9.90
CA LEU A 203 9.75 1.71 8.85
C LEU A 203 9.43 3.17 9.12
N MET A 204 8.25 3.49 9.63
CA MET A 204 7.87 4.88 9.97
C MET A 204 8.78 5.50 11.02
N ARG A 205 9.48 4.72 11.82
CA ARG A 205 10.53 5.22 12.73
C ARG A 205 11.81 5.63 12.01
N LEU A 206 12.12 4.98 10.86
CA LEU A 206 13.27 5.33 10.02
C LEU A 206 12.96 6.50 9.07
N VAL A 207 11.69 6.85 8.92
CA VAL A 207 11.24 7.95 8.06
C VAL A 207 11.57 9.28 8.73
N PRO A 208 12.38 10.17 8.09
CA PRO A 208 12.65 11.50 8.62
C PRO A 208 11.37 12.29 8.89
N GLU A 209 11.35 13.10 9.93
CA GLU A 209 10.21 13.95 10.24
C GLU A 209 9.92 14.98 9.13
N THR A 210 10.94 15.34 8.35
CA THR A 210 10.84 16.23 7.20
C THR A 210 10.13 15.62 5.99
N TRP A 211 9.92 14.28 5.97
CA TRP A 211 9.21 13.64 4.88
C TRP A 211 7.70 13.83 5.07
N ASP A 212 7.10 14.59 4.19
CA ASP A 212 5.66 14.77 4.12
C ASP A 212 4.95 13.61 3.37
N ALA A 213 3.65 13.75 3.15
CA ALA A 213 2.86 12.76 2.42
C ALA A 213 3.32 12.59 0.96
N ALA A 214 3.79 13.66 0.32
CA ALA A 214 4.25 13.60 -1.07
C ALA A 214 5.56 12.82 -1.19
N MET A 215 6.50 13.04 -0.28
CA MET A 215 7.76 12.31 -0.22
C MET A 215 7.54 10.82 0.08
N LEU A 216 6.60 10.49 0.96
CA LEU A 216 6.24 9.09 1.25
C LEU A 216 5.57 8.39 0.06
N ASP A 217 4.75 9.09 -0.71
CA ASP A 217 4.16 8.56 -1.95
C ASP A 217 5.20 8.34 -3.04
N GLU A 218 6.14 9.29 -3.18
CA GLU A 218 7.29 9.16 -4.08
C GLU A 218 8.14 7.95 -3.70
N HIS A 219 8.48 7.82 -2.42
CA HIS A 219 9.22 6.66 -1.91
C HIS A 219 8.50 5.36 -2.18
N HIS A 220 7.19 5.28 -1.90
CA HIS A 220 6.37 4.10 -2.21
C HIS A 220 6.40 3.77 -3.71
N SER A 221 6.31 4.77 -4.57
CA SER A 221 6.32 4.60 -6.02
C SER A 221 7.66 4.04 -6.53
N LEU A 222 8.78 4.56 -6.00
CA LEU A 222 10.13 4.07 -6.31
C LEU A 222 10.34 2.62 -5.83
N ILE A 223 9.96 2.30 -4.59
CA ILE A 223 10.04 0.94 -4.06
C ILE A 223 9.20 -0.04 -4.90
N LYS A 224 7.98 0.36 -5.26
CA LYS A 224 7.10 -0.46 -6.10
C LYS A 224 7.70 -0.70 -7.48
N LEU A 225 8.23 0.33 -8.12
CA LEU A 225 8.91 0.22 -9.42
C LEU A 225 10.12 -0.70 -9.32
N HIS A 226 10.96 -0.52 -8.31
CA HIS A 226 12.11 -1.37 -8.04
C HIS A 226 11.72 -2.85 -7.83
N ALA A 227 10.68 -3.10 -7.06
CA ALA A 227 10.17 -4.45 -6.80
C ALA A 227 9.58 -5.12 -8.05
N GLN A 228 9.09 -4.34 -9.00
CA GLN A 228 8.51 -4.85 -10.25
C GLN A 228 9.55 -5.08 -11.35
N THR A 229 10.66 -4.34 -11.33
CA THR A 229 11.67 -4.37 -12.39
C THR A 229 12.92 -5.19 -12.04
N LEU A 230 13.49 -4.94 -10.87
CA LEU A 230 14.75 -5.56 -10.44
C LEU A 230 14.58 -6.52 -9.26
N CYS A 231 13.93 -6.08 -8.17
CA CYS A 231 13.75 -6.89 -6.98
C CYS A 231 12.49 -7.77 -7.08
N THR A 232 12.34 -8.54 -8.18
CA THR A 232 11.18 -9.39 -8.43
C THR A 232 11.07 -10.52 -7.40
N PHE A 233 9.90 -11.18 -7.34
CA PHE A 233 9.68 -12.24 -6.34
C PHE A 233 10.55 -13.48 -6.61
N ALA A 234 10.47 -14.01 -7.82
CA ALA A 234 11.10 -15.28 -8.17
C ALA A 234 12.57 -15.12 -8.59
N ASP A 235 12.86 -14.08 -9.39
CA ASP A 235 14.18 -13.89 -10.01
C ASP A 235 14.65 -12.43 -9.82
N PRO A 236 15.24 -12.09 -8.66
CA PRO A 236 15.75 -10.74 -8.41
C PRO A 236 17.07 -10.52 -9.17
N LYS A 237 17.13 -9.47 -9.96
CA LYS A 237 18.31 -9.07 -10.77
C LYS A 237 19.32 -8.32 -9.89
N CYS A 238 19.97 -9.04 -8.97
CA CYS A 238 20.83 -8.44 -7.94
C CYS A 238 22.08 -7.76 -8.51
N GLU A 239 22.67 -8.25 -9.61
CA GLU A 239 23.83 -7.65 -10.26
C GLU A 239 23.57 -6.22 -10.76
N ALA A 240 22.39 -5.97 -11.32
CA ALA A 240 21.99 -4.66 -11.83
C ALA A 240 21.34 -3.76 -10.76
N CYS A 241 21.24 -4.22 -9.52
CA CYS A 241 20.47 -3.56 -8.47
C CYS A 241 21.26 -2.36 -7.88
N PRO A 242 20.72 -1.13 -7.91
CA PRO A 242 21.38 0.05 -7.34
C PRO A 242 21.54 -0.05 -5.81
N LEU A 243 20.76 -0.95 -5.17
CA LEU A 243 20.79 -1.17 -3.72
C LEU A 243 21.69 -2.34 -3.30
N LEU A 244 22.43 -2.98 -4.22
CA LEU A 244 23.21 -4.18 -3.94
C LEU A 244 24.16 -3.99 -2.74
N LYS A 245 24.88 -2.87 -2.70
CA LYS A 245 25.83 -2.56 -1.62
C LYS A 245 25.17 -2.48 -0.23
N LEU A 246 23.88 -2.16 -0.18
CA LEU A 246 23.09 -2.05 1.05
C LEU A 246 22.26 -3.31 1.33
N CYS A 247 22.25 -4.30 0.42
CA CYS A 247 21.31 -5.41 0.47
C CYS A 247 22.00 -6.74 0.89
N PRO A 248 21.89 -7.17 2.16
CA PRO A 248 22.48 -8.44 2.60
C PRO A 248 21.96 -9.63 1.81
N THR A 249 20.66 -9.63 1.44
CA THR A 249 20.08 -10.72 0.64
C THR A 249 20.66 -10.74 -0.78
N GLY A 250 20.83 -9.57 -1.41
CA GLY A 250 21.41 -9.49 -2.76
C GLY A 250 22.85 -9.95 -2.80
N GLN A 251 23.64 -9.58 -1.81
CA GLN A 251 25.04 -10.02 -1.67
C GLN A 251 25.16 -11.53 -1.51
N ARG A 252 24.29 -12.14 -0.68
CA ARG A 252 24.23 -13.60 -0.53
C ARG A 252 23.85 -14.31 -1.83
N ASN A 253 22.80 -13.83 -2.50
CA ASN A 253 22.36 -14.42 -3.77
C ASN A 253 23.49 -14.44 -4.81
N LEU A 254 24.29 -13.37 -4.93
CA LEU A 254 25.41 -13.32 -5.86
C LEU A 254 26.55 -14.24 -5.45
N ALA A 255 26.88 -14.35 -4.15
CA ALA A 255 27.87 -15.28 -3.66
C ALA A 255 27.48 -16.75 -3.95
N GLU A 256 26.21 -17.11 -3.75
CA GLU A 256 25.70 -18.44 -4.06
C GLU A 256 25.77 -18.76 -5.57
N LEU A 257 25.44 -17.79 -6.44
CA LEU A 257 25.57 -17.97 -7.88
C LEU A 257 27.00 -18.19 -8.33
N GLN A 258 27.99 -17.51 -7.73
CA GLN A 258 29.40 -17.70 -8.02
C GLN A 258 29.92 -19.08 -7.60
N LEU A 259 29.38 -19.64 -6.50
CA LEU A 259 29.73 -20.97 -6.01
C LEU A 259 29.15 -22.11 -6.85
N THR A 260 28.04 -21.85 -7.55
CA THR A 260 27.34 -22.85 -8.39
C THR A 260 27.69 -22.75 -9.87
N ALA A 261 28.44 -21.72 -10.29
CA ALA A 261 28.93 -21.61 -11.65
C ALA A 261 29.95 -22.73 -11.96
N PRO A 262 29.84 -23.44 -13.11
CA PRO A 262 30.87 -24.40 -13.49
C PRO A 262 32.22 -23.70 -13.64
N PRO A 263 33.33 -24.35 -13.29
CA PRO A 263 34.68 -23.80 -13.52
C PRO A 263 34.85 -23.48 -15.02
N ALA A 264 35.38 -22.31 -15.31
CA ALA A 264 35.63 -21.81 -16.68
C ALA A 264 36.65 -22.69 -17.44
#